data_d0acab52cc8a4abb6d31b215ee5b4718
#
_entry.id   d0acab52cc8a4abb6d31b215ee5b4718
#
_cell.length_a   1.000
_cell.length_b   1.000
_cell.length_c   1.000
_cell.angle_alpha   90.00
_cell.angle_beta   90.00
_cell.angle_gamma   90.00
#
_symmetry.space_group_name_H-M   'P 1'
#
loop_
_entity.id
_entity.type
_entity.pdbx_description
1 polymer ?
#
loop_
_entity_poly.entity_id
_entity_poly.type
_entity_poly.pdbx_seq_one_letter_code
_entity_poly.pdbx_strand_id
1 'polypeptide(L)'
;MITFIIALLVLVGGYFLYGSYVERVFGPDKIRKTPALTMADGVDFIPLPTWKIFMIQFLNIAGLGPIFGAIMGAKFGTASYLWIVLGTIFAGAVHDYLSGMLSIRHDGESLPEIIGRYLGLPTKQLMRGFTVVLMILVGAVFVAGPAGLLAKLTPEYMDVTFWIIVVFVYYMLATLLPVDKIIGKIYPLFAIALLFMAVGILVMLLWNHPALPEITDGLHNTHPAGLPIFPIMFVSIACGAISGFHATQSPLMARCMKNEKYGRPIFYGAMVTEGIVALIWAAAATCFFHQNGMEESNASIIVDSITKEWLGTIGGLLAVLGVIAAPITSGDTALRSARLIVADFMHLEQKSIAKRLLICIPIFAVTIGICLLYTSPSPRDVEES
;
A
#
# COMPACT_ATOMS: atom_id res chain seq x y z
N MET A 1 -2.84 2.76 26.90
CA MET A 1 -1.91 1.65 26.57
C MET A 1 -2.57 0.28 26.51
N ILE A 2 -3.50 -0.04 27.40
CA ILE A 2 -4.15 -1.37 27.44
C ILE A 2 -4.88 -1.65 26.13
N THR A 3 -5.69 -0.71 25.65
CA THR A 3 -6.40 -0.83 24.37
C THR A 3 -5.47 -1.07 23.20
N PHE A 4 -4.33 -0.35 23.12
CA PHE A 4 -3.32 -0.55 22.07
C PHE A 4 -2.73 -1.96 22.11
N ILE A 5 -2.33 -2.44 23.29
CA ILE A 5 -1.76 -3.79 23.45
C ILE A 5 -2.79 -4.86 23.09
N ILE A 6 -4.04 -4.71 23.54
CA ILE A 6 -5.13 -5.64 23.19
C ILE A 6 -5.36 -5.63 21.67
N ALA A 7 -5.42 -4.45 21.04
CA ALA A 7 -5.59 -4.31 19.60
C ALA A 7 -4.47 -5.02 18.82
N LEU A 8 -3.22 -4.88 19.26
CA LEU A 8 -2.07 -5.57 18.68
C LEU A 8 -2.19 -7.10 18.82
N LEU A 9 -2.56 -7.57 20.02
CA LEU A 9 -2.74 -9.01 20.25
C LEU A 9 -3.92 -9.57 19.45
N VAL A 10 -5.00 -8.81 19.25
CA VAL A 10 -6.15 -9.22 18.44
C VAL A 10 -5.77 -9.29 16.96
N LEU A 11 -4.96 -8.38 16.43
CA LEU A 11 -4.43 -8.46 15.05
C LEU A 11 -3.60 -9.73 14.85
N VAL A 12 -2.66 -10.00 15.76
CA VAL A 12 -1.83 -11.23 15.72
C VAL A 12 -2.70 -12.47 15.89
N GLY A 13 -3.62 -12.47 16.86
CA GLY A 13 -4.59 -13.54 17.07
C GLY A 13 -5.48 -13.78 15.85
N GLY A 14 -5.91 -12.72 15.19
CA GLY A 14 -6.69 -12.76 13.96
C GLY A 14 -5.99 -13.52 12.82
N TYR A 15 -4.67 -13.34 12.68
CA TYR A 15 -3.89 -14.13 11.74
C TYR A 15 -3.94 -15.63 12.01
N PHE A 16 -3.77 -16.01 13.27
CA PHE A 16 -3.76 -17.44 13.65
C PHE A 16 -5.15 -18.08 13.67
N LEU A 17 -6.16 -17.37 14.16
CA LEU A 17 -7.50 -17.90 14.33
C LEU A 17 -8.33 -17.74 13.06
N TYR A 18 -8.63 -16.49 12.71
CA TYR A 18 -9.52 -16.22 11.59
C TYR A 18 -8.85 -16.44 10.23
N GLY A 19 -7.56 -16.10 10.09
CA GLY A 19 -6.79 -16.43 8.89
C GLY A 19 -6.69 -17.93 8.63
N SER A 20 -6.56 -18.76 9.68
CA SER A 20 -6.59 -20.23 9.54
C SER A 20 -7.98 -20.73 9.15
N TYR A 21 -9.04 -20.10 9.64
CA TYR A 21 -10.41 -20.41 9.23
C TYR A 21 -10.63 -20.08 7.73
N VAL A 22 -10.24 -18.89 7.29
CA VAL A 22 -10.35 -18.47 5.87
C VAL A 22 -9.56 -19.41 4.96
N GLU A 23 -8.31 -19.76 5.34
CA GLU A 23 -7.49 -20.74 4.61
C GLU A 23 -8.17 -22.11 4.52
N ARG A 24 -8.75 -22.59 5.62
CA ARG A 24 -9.46 -23.89 5.65
C ARG A 24 -10.70 -23.88 4.75
N VAL A 25 -11.48 -22.80 4.79
CA VAL A 25 -12.68 -22.65 3.94
C VAL A 25 -12.31 -22.61 2.45
N PHE A 26 -11.24 -21.92 2.09
CA PHE A 26 -10.76 -21.89 0.71
C PHE A 26 -10.19 -23.23 0.25
N GLY A 27 -9.52 -23.97 1.12
CA GLY A 27 -8.93 -25.29 0.87
C GLY A 27 -7.78 -25.22 -0.15
N PRO A 28 -6.60 -24.68 0.22
CA PRO A 28 -5.47 -24.61 -0.69
C PRO A 28 -4.95 -26.00 -1.06
N ASP A 29 -4.70 -26.22 -2.35
CA ASP A 29 -4.16 -27.49 -2.88
C ASP A 29 -2.63 -27.43 -2.91
N LYS A 30 -1.99 -28.27 -2.09
CA LYS A 30 -0.52 -28.33 -1.97
C LYS A 30 0.16 -29.03 -3.16
N ILE A 31 -0.59 -29.78 -3.98
CA ILE A 31 -0.06 -30.56 -5.10
C ILE A 31 -0.19 -29.78 -6.41
N ARG A 32 -1.17 -28.90 -6.50
CA ARG A 32 -1.44 -28.11 -7.70
C ARG A 32 -0.22 -27.27 -8.07
N LYS A 33 0.18 -27.37 -9.34
CA LYS A 33 1.21 -26.49 -9.91
C LYS A 33 0.61 -25.08 -10.10
N THR A 34 1.35 -24.08 -9.68
CA THR A 34 0.93 -22.69 -9.80
C THR A 34 1.32 -22.09 -11.16
N PRO A 35 0.70 -20.99 -11.60
CA PRO A 35 1.03 -20.30 -12.85
C PRO A 35 2.51 -19.90 -12.94
N ALA A 36 3.16 -19.58 -11.81
CA ALA A 36 4.58 -19.31 -11.74
C ALA A 36 5.46 -20.45 -12.33
N LEU A 37 4.95 -21.70 -12.26
CA LEU A 37 5.68 -22.89 -12.74
C LEU A 37 5.19 -23.37 -14.12
N THR A 38 3.89 -23.21 -14.41
CA THR A 38 3.27 -23.73 -15.65
C THR A 38 3.34 -22.74 -16.81
N MET A 39 3.36 -21.44 -16.48
CA MET A 39 3.29 -20.35 -17.46
C MET A 39 4.53 -19.44 -17.39
N ALA A 40 5.65 -19.92 -16.83
CA ALA A 40 6.87 -19.13 -16.66
C ALA A 40 7.30 -18.49 -17.99
N ASP A 41 7.34 -17.16 -18.03
CA ASP A 41 7.70 -16.36 -19.22
C ASP A 41 9.00 -15.55 -19.05
N GLY A 42 9.55 -15.53 -17.84
CA GLY A 42 10.76 -14.78 -17.50
C GLY A 42 10.54 -13.26 -17.40
N VAL A 43 9.29 -12.78 -17.40
CA VAL A 43 8.95 -11.35 -17.30
C VAL A 43 8.02 -11.07 -16.14
N ASP A 44 6.81 -11.59 -16.19
CA ASP A 44 5.76 -11.38 -15.15
C ASP A 44 5.48 -12.69 -14.39
N PHE A 45 5.67 -13.86 -15.01
CA PHE A 45 5.54 -15.18 -14.39
C PHE A 45 6.92 -15.74 -14.03
N ILE A 46 7.39 -15.39 -12.83
CA ILE A 46 8.73 -15.77 -12.34
C ILE A 46 8.62 -16.36 -10.93
N PRO A 47 9.01 -17.64 -10.72
CA PRO A 47 8.94 -18.24 -9.39
C PRO A 47 9.95 -17.62 -8.43
N LEU A 48 9.47 -16.86 -7.45
CA LEU A 48 10.27 -16.21 -6.42
C LEU A 48 10.27 -17.02 -5.09
N PRO A 49 11.26 -16.79 -4.19
CA PRO A 49 11.22 -17.29 -2.84
C PRO A 49 10.07 -16.66 -2.03
N THR A 50 9.40 -17.44 -1.18
CA THR A 50 8.22 -17.03 -0.40
C THR A 50 8.43 -15.73 0.40
N TRP A 51 9.58 -15.61 1.09
CA TRP A 51 9.89 -14.41 1.88
C TRP A 51 9.99 -13.15 1.03
N LYS A 52 10.52 -13.26 -0.21
CA LYS A 52 10.56 -12.12 -1.15
C LYS A 52 9.17 -11.72 -1.60
N ILE A 53 8.32 -12.70 -1.91
CA ILE A 53 6.93 -12.42 -2.31
C ILE A 53 6.20 -11.71 -1.17
N PHE A 54 6.36 -12.19 0.08
CA PHE A 54 5.79 -11.53 1.26
C PHE A 54 6.27 -10.08 1.39
N MET A 55 7.58 -9.83 1.29
CA MET A 55 8.14 -8.47 1.40
C MET A 55 7.66 -7.54 0.29
N ILE A 56 7.56 -8.06 -0.93
CA ILE A 56 7.04 -7.28 -2.07
C ILE A 56 5.55 -7.00 -1.91
N GLN A 57 4.75 -8.01 -1.51
CA GLN A 57 3.33 -7.85 -1.24
C GLN A 57 3.13 -6.79 -0.17
N PHE A 58 3.76 -6.97 0.99
CA PHE A 58 3.67 -6.04 2.12
C PHE A 58 4.06 -4.61 1.73
N LEU A 59 5.22 -4.40 1.10
CA LEU A 59 5.69 -3.06 0.74
C LEU A 59 4.70 -2.33 -0.18
N ASN A 60 4.16 -3.05 -1.16
CA ASN A 60 3.30 -2.44 -2.17
C ASN A 60 1.89 -2.15 -1.65
N ILE A 61 1.32 -3.00 -0.79
CA ILE A 61 0.04 -2.71 -0.15
C ILE A 61 0.20 -1.66 0.95
N ALA A 62 1.31 -1.69 1.69
CA ALA A 62 1.56 -0.77 2.80
C ALA A 62 1.80 0.68 2.35
N GLY A 63 2.35 0.97 1.19
CA GLY A 63 2.52 2.30 0.63
C GLY A 63 2.61 3.45 1.64
N LEU A 64 1.92 4.56 1.39
CA LEU A 64 1.72 5.68 2.35
C LEU A 64 0.49 5.48 3.25
N GLY A 65 -0.44 4.60 2.84
CA GLY A 65 -1.75 4.48 3.46
C GLY A 65 -1.74 4.14 4.95
N PRO A 66 -1.06 3.07 5.40
CA PRO A 66 -1.01 2.68 6.81
C PRO A 66 -0.25 3.68 7.68
N ILE A 67 0.55 4.56 7.08
CA ILE A 67 1.24 5.63 7.81
C ILE A 67 0.38 6.88 7.83
N PHE A 68 0.17 7.52 6.70
CA PHE A 68 -0.54 8.81 6.61
C PHE A 68 -2.02 8.70 6.96
N GLY A 69 -2.69 7.66 6.46
CA GLY A 69 -4.09 7.42 6.78
C GLY A 69 -4.31 7.14 8.26
N ALA A 70 -3.43 6.35 8.88
CA ALA A 70 -3.51 6.08 10.31
C ALA A 70 -3.23 7.33 11.17
N ILE A 71 -2.24 8.16 10.78
CA ILE A 71 -1.96 9.43 11.44
C ILE A 71 -3.18 10.35 11.41
N MET A 72 -3.77 10.54 10.23
CA MET A 72 -4.95 11.39 10.09
C MET A 72 -6.17 10.80 10.79
N GLY A 73 -6.31 9.48 10.76
CA GLY A 73 -7.37 8.76 11.46
C GLY A 73 -7.24 8.81 12.98
N ALA A 74 -6.05 8.97 13.53
CA ALA A 74 -5.83 9.09 14.98
C ALA A 74 -6.53 10.31 15.59
N LYS A 75 -6.81 11.35 14.78
CA LYS A 75 -7.60 12.52 15.22
C LYS A 75 -9.04 12.17 15.63
N PHE A 76 -9.58 11.03 15.22
CA PHE A 76 -10.92 10.55 15.59
C PHE A 76 -10.94 9.75 16.89
N GLY A 77 -9.80 9.59 17.54
CA GLY A 77 -9.70 8.88 18.82
C GLY A 77 -9.71 7.36 18.68
N THR A 78 -10.21 6.68 19.72
CA THR A 78 -10.15 5.20 19.88
C THR A 78 -10.92 4.44 18.80
N ALA A 79 -11.91 5.08 18.17
CA ALA A 79 -12.65 4.49 17.05
C ALA A 79 -11.75 4.07 15.90
N SER A 80 -10.63 4.80 15.68
CA SER A 80 -9.63 4.47 14.68
C SER A 80 -8.98 3.09 14.89
N TYR A 81 -8.68 2.74 16.15
CA TYR A 81 -8.08 1.43 16.49
C TYR A 81 -9.03 0.28 16.18
N LEU A 82 -10.32 0.45 16.50
CA LEU A 82 -11.33 -0.57 16.17
C LEU A 82 -11.44 -0.81 14.68
N TRP A 83 -11.47 0.27 13.89
CA TRP A 83 -11.55 0.14 12.45
C TRP A 83 -10.30 -0.51 11.84
N ILE A 84 -9.10 -0.12 12.29
CA ILE A 84 -7.86 -0.78 11.86
C ILE A 84 -7.92 -2.29 12.15
N VAL A 85 -8.27 -2.67 13.38
CA VAL A 85 -8.26 -4.09 13.80
C VAL A 85 -9.33 -4.90 13.07
N LEU A 86 -10.60 -4.47 13.12
CA LEU A 86 -11.70 -5.21 12.54
C LEU A 86 -11.66 -5.19 11.01
N GLY A 87 -11.35 -4.04 10.42
CA GLY A 87 -11.17 -3.89 8.98
C GLY A 87 -10.06 -4.79 8.44
N THR A 88 -8.91 -4.82 9.10
CA THR A 88 -7.79 -5.67 8.70
C THR A 88 -8.16 -7.16 8.75
N ILE A 89 -8.70 -7.63 9.88
CA ILE A 89 -8.94 -9.07 10.07
C ILE A 89 -10.08 -9.58 9.18
N PHE A 90 -11.21 -8.87 9.14
CA PHE A 90 -12.45 -9.39 8.55
C PHE A 90 -12.67 -8.94 7.11
N ALA A 91 -12.06 -7.84 6.68
CA ALA A 91 -12.20 -7.32 5.33
C ALA A 91 -10.87 -7.35 4.55
N GLY A 92 -9.87 -6.57 4.96
CA GLY A 92 -8.63 -6.39 4.20
C GLY A 92 -7.87 -7.68 3.96
N ALA A 93 -7.58 -8.44 5.02
CA ALA A 93 -6.81 -9.67 4.91
C ALA A 93 -7.58 -10.80 4.17
N VAL A 94 -8.91 -10.83 4.29
CA VAL A 94 -9.75 -11.75 3.51
C VAL A 94 -9.73 -11.37 2.03
N HIS A 95 -9.87 -10.07 1.72
CA HIS A 95 -9.83 -9.57 0.35
C HIS A 95 -8.46 -9.84 -0.31
N ASP A 96 -7.36 -9.56 0.39
CA ASP A 96 -6.02 -9.86 -0.11
C ASP A 96 -5.85 -11.36 -0.39
N TYR A 97 -6.19 -12.20 0.59
CA TYR A 97 -6.08 -13.65 0.46
C TYR A 97 -6.90 -14.18 -0.72
N LEU A 98 -8.17 -13.78 -0.83
CA LEU A 98 -9.03 -14.26 -1.92
C LEU A 98 -8.58 -13.75 -3.28
N SER A 99 -8.18 -12.48 -3.40
CA SER A 99 -7.67 -11.90 -4.65
C SER A 99 -6.45 -12.65 -5.17
N GLY A 100 -5.49 -12.96 -4.29
CA GLY A 100 -4.29 -13.73 -4.66
C GLY A 100 -4.59 -15.18 -4.97
N MET A 101 -5.34 -15.87 -4.11
CA MET A 101 -5.61 -17.30 -4.26
C MET A 101 -6.54 -17.62 -5.44
N LEU A 102 -7.54 -16.77 -5.70
CA LEU A 102 -8.36 -16.92 -6.90
C LEU A 102 -7.54 -16.69 -8.18
N SER A 103 -6.64 -15.70 -8.16
CA SER A 103 -5.73 -15.46 -9.28
C SER A 103 -4.83 -16.68 -9.55
N ILE A 104 -4.27 -17.31 -8.51
CA ILE A 104 -3.49 -18.56 -8.68
C ILE A 104 -4.33 -19.65 -9.37
N ARG A 105 -5.60 -19.81 -8.98
CA ARG A 105 -6.51 -20.84 -9.54
C ARG A 105 -7.01 -20.52 -10.94
N HIS A 106 -6.94 -19.28 -11.35
CA HIS A 106 -7.29 -18.80 -12.70
C HIS A 106 -6.05 -18.32 -13.46
N ASP A 107 -4.99 -19.12 -13.45
CA ASP A 107 -3.79 -18.95 -14.28
C ASP A 107 -3.13 -17.57 -14.19
N GLY A 108 -3.21 -16.92 -13.02
CA GLY A 108 -2.66 -15.59 -12.79
C GLY A 108 -3.48 -14.45 -13.40
N GLU A 109 -4.76 -14.68 -13.70
CA GLU A 109 -5.66 -13.65 -14.22
C GLU A 109 -5.80 -12.45 -13.26
N SER A 110 -6.02 -11.28 -13.84
CA SER A 110 -6.33 -10.07 -13.08
C SER A 110 -7.71 -10.15 -12.41
N LEU A 111 -7.93 -9.37 -11.36
CA LEU A 111 -9.21 -9.39 -10.65
C LEU A 111 -10.43 -9.07 -11.55
N PRO A 112 -10.39 -8.08 -12.49
CA PRO A 112 -11.48 -7.86 -13.43
C PRO A 112 -11.82 -9.07 -14.29
N GLU A 113 -10.82 -9.87 -14.70
CA GLU A 113 -11.04 -11.11 -15.45
C GLU A 113 -11.80 -12.14 -14.61
N ILE A 114 -11.35 -12.33 -13.37
CA ILE A 114 -11.97 -13.25 -12.42
C ILE A 114 -13.42 -12.83 -12.13
N ILE A 115 -13.66 -11.55 -11.87
CA ILE A 115 -15.01 -10.99 -11.68
C ILE A 115 -15.89 -11.29 -12.89
N GLY A 116 -15.34 -11.15 -14.10
CA GLY A 116 -16.07 -11.44 -15.33
C GLY A 116 -16.52 -12.88 -15.46
N ARG A 117 -15.77 -13.85 -14.92
CA ARG A 117 -16.17 -15.27 -14.90
C ARG A 117 -17.37 -15.54 -14.01
N TYR A 118 -17.49 -14.83 -12.89
CA TYR A 118 -18.55 -15.05 -11.90
C TYR A 118 -19.75 -14.12 -12.06
N LEU A 119 -19.54 -12.86 -12.50
CA LEU A 119 -20.54 -11.81 -12.57
C LEU A 119 -20.88 -11.35 -14.00
N GLY A 120 -20.24 -11.95 -15.00
CA GLY A 120 -20.50 -11.71 -16.40
C GLY A 120 -19.77 -10.52 -17.03
N LEU A 121 -19.92 -10.38 -18.35
CA LEU A 121 -19.18 -9.45 -19.19
C LEU A 121 -19.41 -7.96 -18.84
N PRO A 122 -20.63 -7.48 -18.55
CA PRO A 122 -20.83 -6.07 -18.21
C PRO A 122 -20.03 -5.65 -16.97
N THR A 123 -20.06 -6.48 -15.92
CA THR A 123 -19.32 -6.22 -14.67
C THR A 123 -17.81 -6.25 -14.91
N LYS A 124 -17.33 -7.18 -15.76
CA LYS A 124 -15.92 -7.24 -16.18
C LYS A 124 -15.45 -5.92 -16.81
N GLN A 125 -16.21 -5.40 -17.78
CA GLN A 125 -15.82 -4.17 -18.48
C GLN A 125 -15.85 -2.96 -17.56
N LEU A 126 -16.86 -2.85 -16.69
CA LEU A 126 -16.94 -1.82 -15.67
C LEU A 126 -15.70 -1.85 -14.75
N MET A 127 -15.38 -3.04 -14.24
CA MET A 127 -14.22 -3.22 -13.33
C MET A 127 -12.90 -2.95 -14.02
N ARG A 128 -12.73 -3.32 -15.29
CA ARG A 128 -11.54 -2.99 -16.07
C ARG A 128 -11.35 -1.48 -16.18
N GLY A 129 -12.37 -0.77 -16.64
CA GLY A 129 -12.33 0.68 -16.77
C GLY A 129 -12.06 1.37 -15.43
N PHE A 130 -12.80 0.99 -14.40
CA PHE A 130 -12.63 1.53 -13.05
C PHE A 130 -11.20 1.29 -12.51
N THR A 131 -10.69 0.05 -12.63
CA THR A 131 -9.36 -0.28 -12.10
C THR A 131 -8.24 0.45 -12.85
N VAL A 132 -8.34 0.58 -14.19
CA VAL A 132 -7.32 1.32 -14.95
C VAL A 132 -7.31 2.80 -14.56
N VAL A 133 -8.48 3.45 -14.48
CA VAL A 133 -8.57 4.85 -14.04
C VAL A 133 -8.04 5.01 -12.61
N LEU A 134 -8.45 4.12 -11.69
CA LEU A 134 -7.98 4.14 -10.32
C LEU A 134 -6.46 4.01 -10.24
N MET A 135 -5.85 3.08 -10.98
CA MET A 135 -4.39 2.86 -10.95
C MET A 135 -3.61 4.05 -11.55
N ILE A 136 -4.16 4.73 -12.53
CA ILE A 136 -3.57 5.96 -13.08
C ILE A 136 -3.59 7.08 -12.03
N LEU A 137 -4.74 7.28 -11.37
CA LEU A 137 -4.89 8.30 -10.32
C LEU A 137 -3.98 8.01 -9.12
N VAL A 138 -3.96 6.76 -8.66
CA VAL A 138 -3.06 6.32 -7.58
C VAL A 138 -1.60 6.46 -7.98
N GLY A 139 -1.24 6.10 -9.22
CA GLY A 139 0.10 6.31 -9.77
C GLY A 139 0.51 7.77 -9.74
N ALA A 140 -0.40 8.69 -10.09
CA ALA A 140 -0.14 10.11 -10.04
C ALA A 140 0.13 10.61 -8.60
N VAL A 141 -0.69 10.20 -7.63
CA VAL A 141 -0.49 10.56 -6.20
C VAL A 141 0.84 10.01 -5.69
N PHE A 142 1.20 8.79 -6.07
CA PHE A 142 2.45 8.15 -5.64
C PHE A 142 3.71 8.63 -6.37
N VAL A 143 3.55 9.46 -7.39
CA VAL A 143 4.65 10.24 -7.97
C VAL A 143 4.71 11.62 -7.30
N ALA A 144 3.59 12.32 -7.23
CA ALA A 144 3.55 13.70 -6.74
C ALA A 144 3.95 13.83 -5.26
N GLY A 145 3.50 12.89 -4.40
CA GLY A 145 3.82 12.90 -2.97
C GLY A 145 5.33 12.83 -2.70
N PRO A 146 6.03 11.77 -3.13
CA PRO A 146 7.50 11.68 -3.00
C PRO A 146 8.25 12.81 -3.69
N ALA A 147 7.81 13.26 -4.87
CA ALA A 147 8.45 14.37 -5.58
C ALA A 147 8.40 15.66 -4.76
N GLY A 148 7.25 15.97 -4.14
CA GLY A 148 7.11 17.11 -3.26
C GLY A 148 7.97 17.05 -2.00
N LEU A 149 8.16 15.86 -1.42
CA LEU A 149 9.05 15.64 -0.29
C LEU A 149 10.53 15.77 -0.68
N LEU A 150 10.92 15.17 -1.80
CA LEU A 150 12.29 15.25 -2.33
C LEU A 150 12.68 16.69 -2.68
N ALA A 151 11.77 17.45 -3.27
CA ALA A 151 12.01 18.86 -3.58
C ALA A 151 12.29 19.70 -2.32
N LYS A 152 11.64 19.38 -1.18
CA LYS A 152 11.92 20.07 0.10
C LYS A 152 13.25 19.67 0.73
N LEU A 153 13.79 18.50 0.38
CA LEU A 153 15.04 17.96 0.92
C LEU A 153 16.25 18.26 0.04
N THR A 154 16.05 18.83 -1.13
CA THR A 154 17.08 19.07 -2.14
C THR A 154 17.18 20.57 -2.49
N PRO A 155 18.28 21.01 -3.12
CA PRO A 155 18.43 22.42 -3.52
C PRO A 155 17.33 22.91 -4.47
N GLU A 156 17.03 24.20 -4.47
CA GLU A 156 15.90 24.82 -5.22
C GLU A 156 15.84 24.48 -6.72
N TYR A 157 16.99 24.23 -7.38
CA TYR A 157 17.01 23.80 -8.78
C TYR A 157 16.49 22.39 -9.03
N MET A 158 16.32 21.57 -7.97
CA MET A 158 15.68 20.25 -8.00
C MET A 158 14.23 20.38 -7.50
N ASP A 159 13.43 21.07 -8.24
CA ASP A 159 12.02 21.34 -7.94
C ASP A 159 11.14 20.06 -8.04
N VAL A 160 9.87 20.20 -7.76
CA VAL A 160 8.90 19.11 -7.85
C VAL A 160 8.84 18.52 -9.26
N THR A 161 8.92 19.36 -10.29
CA THR A 161 8.89 18.93 -11.69
C THR A 161 10.09 18.07 -12.04
N PHE A 162 11.29 18.47 -11.58
CA PHE A 162 12.50 17.68 -11.74
C PHE A 162 12.33 16.27 -11.14
N TRP A 163 11.81 16.17 -9.92
CA TRP A 163 11.62 14.87 -9.25
C TRP A 163 10.50 14.05 -9.89
N ILE A 164 9.42 14.65 -10.38
CA ILE A 164 8.41 13.94 -11.18
C ILE A 164 9.06 13.27 -12.39
N ILE A 165 9.90 13.99 -13.14
CA ILE A 165 10.60 13.45 -14.31
C ILE A 165 11.52 12.28 -13.90
N VAL A 166 12.30 12.44 -12.83
CA VAL A 166 13.21 11.39 -12.33
C VAL A 166 12.44 10.12 -11.98
N VAL A 167 11.31 10.23 -11.26
CA VAL A 167 10.48 9.09 -10.89
C VAL A 167 9.88 8.41 -12.14
N PHE A 168 9.42 9.18 -13.13
CA PHE A 168 8.91 8.60 -14.37
C PHE A 168 9.99 7.92 -15.22
N VAL A 169 11.21 8.47 -15.27
CA VAL A 169 12.34 7.79 -15.90
C VAL A 169 12.59 6.44 -15.21
N TYR A 170 12.55 6.40 -13.89
CA TYR A 170 12.64 5.15 -13.15
C TYR A 170 11.51 4.17 -13.53
N TYR A 171 10.25 4.62 -13.63
CA TYR A 171 9.13 3.76 -14.02
C TYR A 171 9.26 3.23 -15.45
N MET A 172 9.76 4.04 -16.37
CA MET A 172 10.07 3.58 -17.74
C MET A 172 11.11 2.46 -17.72
N LEU A 173 12.20 2.63 -16.98
CA LEU A 173 13.24 1.60 -16.83
C LEU A 173 12.70 0.34 -16.14
N ALA A 174 11.91 0.50 -15.08
CA ALA A 174 11.28 -0.61 -14.38
C ALA A 174 10.32 -1.41 -15.26
N THR A 175 9.57 -0.73 -16.13
CA THR A 175 8.67 -1.39 -17.11
C THR A 175 9.42 -2.21 -18.15
N LEU A 176 10.64 -1.82 -18.54
CA LEU A 176 11.46 -2.54 -19.51
C LEU A 176 12.10 -3.80 -18.92
N LEU A 177 12.33 -3.83 -17.61
CA LEU A 177 13.03 -4.91 -16.94
C LEU A 177 12.06 -5.97 -16.39
N PRO A 178 12.49 -7.25 -16.31
CA PRO A 178 11.76 -8.31 -15.63
C PRO A 178 11.56 -8.02 -14.14
N VAL A 179 10.45 -8.55 -13.57
CA VAL A 179 10.07 -8.36 -12.16
C VAL A 179 11.18 -8.74 -11.18
N ASP A 180 11.94 -9.80 -11.45
CA ASP A 180 12.99 -10.30 -10.56
C ASP A 180 14.20 -9.36 -10.41
N LYS A 181 14.46 -8.52 -11.41
CA LYS A 181 15.68 -7.66 -11.43
C LYS A 181 15.55 -6.42 -10.56
N ILE A 182 14.41 -5.72 -10.60
CA ILE A 182 14.18 -4.53 -9.77
C ILE A 182 13.31 -4.90 -8.56
N ILE A 183 12.08 -5.35 -8.82
CA ILE A 183 11.11 -5.66 -7.77
C ILE A 183 11.66 -6.75 -6.83
N GLY A 184 12.18 -7.83 -7.39
CA GLY A 184 12.70 -8.96 -6.61
C GLY A 184 13.99 -8.69 -5.82
N LYS A 185 14.73 -7.58 -6.08
CA LYS A 185 15.98 -7.25 -5.36
C LYS A 185 15.86 -6.02 -4.48
N ILE A 186 15.27 -4.97 -4.97
CA ILE A 186 15.24 -3.66 -4.30
C ILE A 186 14.07 -3.57 -3.32
N TYR A 187 12.88 -4.03 -3.70
CA TYR A 187 11.68 -3.92 -2.86
C TYR A 187 11.79 -4.64 -1.51
N PRO A 188 12.36 -5.86 -1.41
CA PRO A 188 12.57 -6.46 -0.09
C PRO A 188 13.43 -5.63 0.86
N LEU A 189 14.41 -4.88 0.34
CA LEU A 189 15.24 -4.00 1.17
C LEU A 189 14.42 -2.84 1.75
N PHE A 190 13.57 -2.21 0.94
CA PHE A 190 12.70 -1.14 1.40
C PHE A 190 11.63 -1.64 2.37
N ALA A 191 11.09 -2.86 2.15
CA ALA A 191 10.17 -3.49 3.07
C ALA A 191 10.81 -3.74 4.44
N ILE A 192 12.08 -4.20 4.48
CA ILE A 192 12.84 -4.38 5.73
C ILE A 192 13.05 -3.03 6.42
N ALA A 193 13.39 -1.98 5.69
CA ALA A 193 13.57 -0.64 6.26
C ALA A 193 12.27 -0.11 6.88
N LEU A 194 11.13 -0.30 6.20
CA LEU A 194 9.81 0.08 6.69
C LEU A 194 9.42 -0.69 7.96
N LEU A 195 9.65 -2.02 7.97
CA LEU A 195 9.38 -2.85 9.15
C LEU A 195 10.31 -2.47 10.31
N PHE A 196 11.59 -2.21 10.05
CA PHE A 196 12.54 -1.78 11.08
C PHE A 196 12.11 -0.47 11.71
N MET A 197 11.68 0.51 10.92
CA MET A 197 11.12 1.76 11.41
C MET A 197 9.87 1.52 12.28
N ALA A 198 8.93 0.70 11.82
CA ALA A 198 7.71 0.39 12.58
C ALA A 198 8.02 -0.31 13.91
N VAL A 199 8.96 -1.28 13.91
CA VAL A 199 9.42 -1.95 15.13
C VAL A 199 10.11 -0.97 16.06
N GLY A 200 10.94 -0.05 15.55
CA GLY A 200 11.58 0.99 16.34
C GLY A 200 10.55 1.88 17.06
N ILE A 201 9.53 2.34 16.34
CA ILE A 201 8.44 3.14 16.92
C ILE A 201 7.66 2.32 17.95
N LEU A 202 7.36 1.04 17.69
CA LEU A 202 6.70 0.15 18.66
C LEU A 202 7.52 0.00 19.94
N VAL A 203 8.85 -0.20 19.83
CA VAL A 203 9.73 -0.28 21.01
C VAL A 203 9.67 1.01 21.81
N MET A 204 9.69 2.17 21.16
CA MET A 204 9.60 3.47 21.85
C MET A 204 8.24 3.70 22.50
N LEU A 205 7.14 3.28 21.85
CA LEU A 205 5.80 3.29 22.46
C LEU A 205 5.75 2.44 23.74
N LEU A 206 6.32 1.24 23.68
CA LEU A 206 6.36 0.33 24.82
C LEU A 206 7.33 0.80 25.93
N TRP A 207 8.39 1.52 25.58
CA TRP A 207 9.35 2.03 26.54
C TRP A 207 8.85 3.28 27.26
N ASN A 208 8.32 4.23 26.52
CA ASN A 208 7.88 5.53 27.05
C ASN A 208 6.52 5.45 27.75
N HIS A 209 5.74 4.39 27.54
CA HIS A 209 4.38 4.20 28.10
C HIS A 209 3.51 5.47 28.03
N PRO A 210 3.35 6.12 26.85
CA PRO A 210 2.58 7.34 26.76
C PRO A 210 1.10 7.11 27.13
N ALA A 211 0.44 8.16 27.57
CA ALA A 211 -1.01 8.12 27.78
C ALA A 211 -1.71 8.03 26.42
N LEU A 212 -2.26 6.86 26.11
CA LEU A 212 -3.09 6.64 24.91
C LEU A 212 -4.56 6.58 25.32
N PRO A 213 -5.49 7.00 24.43
CA PRO A 213 -6.92 6.87 24.69
C PRO A 213 -7.29 5.41 24.87
N GLU A 214 -8.15 5.14 25.82
CA GLU A 214 -8.64 3.79 26.11
C GLU A 214 -10.09 3.64 25.62
N ILE A 215 -10.45 2.44 25.22
CA ILE A 215 -11.82 2.14 24.78
C ILE A 215 -12.83 2.29 25.93
N THR A 216 -12.35 2.16 27.16
CA THR A 216 -13.13 2.37 28.37
C THR A 216 -13.58 3.82 28.57
N ASP A 217 -12.86 4.77 27.97
CA ASP A 217 -13.20 6.20 28.00
C ASP A 217 -14.29 6.56 26.98
N GLY A 218 -14.73 5.57 26.21
CA GLY A 218 -15.74 5.68 25.17
C GLY A 218 -15.16 5.92 23.76
N LEU A 219 -16.05 5.82 22.77
CA LEU A 219 -15.72 6.03 21.35
C LEU A 219 -16.06 7.47 20.92
N HIS A 220 -15.57 8.44 21.68
CA HIS A 220 -15.84 9.84 21.40
C HIS A 220 -15.05 10.32 20.17
N ASN A 221 -15.73 11.09 19.33
CA ASN A 221 -15.07 11.78 18.23
C ASN A 221 -14.24 12.94 18.76
N THR A 222 -12.93 12.84 18.62
CA THR A 222 -11.98 13.87 19.07
C THR A 222 -11.48 14.77 17.94
N HIS A 223 -12.04 14.63 16.73
CA HIS A 223 -11.57 15.38 15.56
C HIS A 223 -11.80 16.89 15.74
N PRO A 224 -10.72 17.73 15.63
CA PRO A 224 -10.80 19.16 15.97
C PRO A 224 -11.80 19.94 15.13
N ALA A 225 -11.98 19.58 13.86
CA ALA A 225 -12.97 20.18 12.96
C ALA A 225 -14.36 19.53 13.06
N GLY A 226 -14.60 18.64 14.03
CA GLY A 226 -15.90 17.98 14.21
C GLY A 226 -16.33 17.08 13.03
N LEU A 227 -15.38 16.64 12.18
CA LEU A 227 -15.71 15.76 11.06
C LEU A 227 -16.31 14.45 11.56
N PRO A 228 -17.34 13.89 10.87
CA PRO A 228 -18.03 12.69 11.34
C PRO A 228 -17.11 11.46 11.23
N ILE A 229 -17.24 10.55 12.21
CA ILE A 229 -16.54 9.26 12.19
C ILE A 229 -16.89 8.50 10.91
N PHE A 230 -18.18 8.35 10.60
CA PHE A 230 -18.64 7.80 9.34
C PHE A 230 -19.11 8.91 8.39
N PRO A 231 -18.63 8.97 7.13
CA PRO A 231 -17.65 8.06 6.48
C PRO A 231 -16.19 8.50 6.61
N ILE A 232 -15.88 9.68 7.15
CA ILE A 232 -14.57 10.33 6.96
C ILE A 232 -13.42 9.53 7.58
N MET A 233 -13.54 9.10 8.85
CA MET A 233 -12.52 8.25 9.48
C MET A 233 -12.29 6.95 8.69
N PHE A 234 -13.38 6.31 8.26
CA PHE A 234 -13.31 5.06 7.51
C PHE A 234 -12.55 5.21 6.21
N VAL A 235 -12.78 6.32 5.48
CA VAL A 235 -12.07 6.63 4.23
C VAL A 235 -10.61 6.99 4.52
N SER A 236 -10.35 7.81 5.54
CA SER A 236 -8.97 8.22 5.89
C SER A 236 -8.07 7.02 6.22
N ILE A 237 -8.59 6.03 6.94
CA ILE A 237 -7.83 4.84 7.35
C ILE A 237 -8.03 3.67 6.37
N ALA A 238 -8.81 3.82 5.29
CA ALA A 238 -9.17 2.72 4.41
C ALA A 238 -7.93 1.93 3.94
N CYS A 239 -6.86 2.62 3.59
CA CYS A 239 -5.64 1.98 3.12
C CYS A 239 -4.97 1.11 4.21
N GLY A 240 -4.96 1.56 5.47
CA GLY A 240 -4.39 0.79 6.58
C GLY A 240 -5.29 -0.30 7.16
N ALA A 241 -6.59 -0.30 6.83
CA ALA A 241 -7.58 -1.25 7.34
C ALA A 241 -8.03 -2.26 6.30
N ILE A 242 -8.20 -1.87 5.03
CA ILE A 242 -8.72 -2.75 3.97
C ILE A 242 -7.93 -2.74 2.67
N SER A 243 -7.05 -1.81 2.46
CA SER A 243 -6.20 -1.54 1.29
C SER A 243 -6.84 -1.80 -0.09
N GLY A 244 -6.87 -0.81 -0.97
CA GLY A 244 -7.37 -0.96 -2.35
C GLY A 244 -6.38 -1.68 -3.29
N PHE A 245 -5.12 -1.79 -2.89
CA PHE A 245 -4.06 -2.38 -3.72
C PHE A 245 -4.17 -3.89 -3.90
N HIS A 246 -4.87 -4.61 -3.04
CA HIS A 246 -5.07 -6.06 -3.14
C HIS A 246 -5.62 -6.48 -4.50
N ALA A 247 -6.53 -5.68 -5.07
CA ALA A 247 -7.15 -5.98 -6.36
C ALA A 247 -6.16 -6.12 -7.52
N THR A 248 -5.01 -5.48 -7.42
CA THR A 248 -4.00 -5.46 -8.49
C THR A 248 -2.69 -6.11 -8.08
N GLN A 249 -2.24 -5.87 -6.85
CA GLN A 249 -0.97 -6.38 -6.35
C GLN A 249 -1.02 -7.88 -6.07
N SER A 250 -2.11 -8.39 -5.51
CA SER A 250 -2.22 -9.81 -5.14
C SER A 250 -2.23 -10.74 -6.36
N PRO A 251 -2.94 -10.42 -7.48
CA PRO A 251 -2.78 -11.14 -8.73
C PRO A 251 -1.35 -11.10 -9.32
N LEU A 252 -0.65 -9.97 -9.17
CA LEU A 252 0.74 -9.87 -9.63
C LEU A 252 1.66 -10.81 -8.84
N MET A 253 1.50 -10.87 -7.52
CA MET A 253 2.26 -11.79 -6.68
C MET A 253 1.84 -13.26 -6.84
N ALA A 254 0.58 -13.52 -7.18
CA ALA A 254 0.09 -14.85 -7.51
C ALA A 254 0.89 -15.48 -8.68
N ARG A 255 1.30 -14.67 -9.66
CA ARG A 255 2.15 -15.07 -10.80
C ARG A 255 3.58 -15.46 -10.38
N CYS A 256 3.97 -15.17 -9.14
CA CYS A 256 5.32 -15.47 -8.62
C CYS A 256 5.33 -16.61 -7.58
N MET A 257 4.17 -17.06 -7.11
CA MET A 257 4.05 -18.09 -6.06
C MET A 257 4.29 -19.48 -6.58
N LYS A 258 5.11 -20.26 -5.84
CA LYS A 258 5.45 -21.66 -6.19
C LYS A 258 4.43 -22.68 -5.70
N ASN A 259 3.62 -22.36 -4.68
CA ASN A 259 2.68 -23.30 -4.08
C ASN A 259 1.57 -22.56 -3.33
N GLU A 260 0.32 -23.05 -3.43
CA GLU A 260 -0.86 -22.48 -2.78
C GLU A 260 -0.76 -22.45 -1.24
N LYS A 261 -0.01 -23.37 -0.62
CA LYS A 261 0.17 -23.44 0.85
C LYS A 261 0.76 -22.16 1.46
N TYR A 262 1.40 -21.34 0.68
CA TYR A 262 1.98 -20.07 1.12
C TYR A 262 1.03 -18.87 0.98
N GLY A 263 -0.21 -19.10 0.55
CA GLY A 263 -1.19 -18.02 0.36
C GLY A 263 -1.47 -17.26 1.65
N ARG A 264 -1.74 -17.97 2.76
CA ARG A 264 -2.02 -17.31 4.04
C ARG A 264 -0.86 -16.43 4.54
N PRO A 265 0.39 -16.91 4.67
CA PRO A 265 1.48 -16.04 5.11
C PRO A 265 1.78 -14.90 4.14
N ILE A 266 1.61 -15.06 2.83
CA ILE A 266 1.90 -14.03 1.85
C ILE A 266 0.81 -12.97 1.82
N PHE A 267 -0.45 -13.34 1.59
CA PHE A 267 -1.54 -12.40 1.40
C PHE A 267 -2.16 -11.98 2.74
N TYR A 268 -2.80 -12.90 3.44
CA TYR A 268 -3.42 -12.60 4.73
C TYR A 268 -2.41 -12.01 5.73
N GLY A 269 -1.20 -12.59 5.76
CA GLY A 269 -0.12 -12.14 6.64
C GLY A 269 0.42 -10.77 6.29
N ALA A 270 0.56 -10.43 5.02
CA ALA A 270 1.01 -9.10 4.61
C ALA A 270 0.01 -8.01 5.03
N MET A 271 -1.30 -8.26 4.84
CA MET A 271 -2.33 -7.30 5.26
C MET A 271 -2.40 -7.16 6.79
N VAL A 272 -2.27 -8.25 7.55
CA VAL A 272 -2.19 -8.14 9.02
C VAL A 272 -0.95 -7.35 9.45
N THR A 273 0.17 -7.53 8.78
CA THR A 273 1.40 -6.75 9.04
C THR A 273 1.17 -5.27 8.72
N GLU A 274 0.47 -4.96 7.64
CA GLU A 274 0.06 -3.58 7.30
C GLU A 274 -0.83 -2.98 8.39
N GLY A 275 -1.83 -3.72 8.86
CA GLY A 275 -2.71 -3.29 9.96
C GLY A 275 -1.95 -3.05 11.28
N ILE A 276 -0.92 -3.86 11.58
CA ILE A 276 -0.03 -3.64 12.72
C ILE A 276 0.75 -2.33 12.55
N VAL A 277 1.29 -2.06 11.37
CA VAL A 277 2.00 -0.80 11.08
C VAL A 277 1.04 0.38 11.22
N ALA A 278 -0.19 0.28 10.69
CA ALA A 278 -1.21 1.32 10.84
C ALA A 278 -1.55 1.59 12.31
N LEU A 279 -1.71 0.54 13.11
CA LEU A 279 -2.01 0.67 14.55
C LEU A 279 -0.85 1.36 15.31
N ILE A 280 0.40 1.00 14.99
CA ILE A 280 1.60 1.64 15.57
C ILE A 280 1.62 3.13 15.25
N TRP A 281 1.38 3.50 13.99
CA TRP A 281 1.37 4.90 13.56
C TRP A 281 0.19 5.69 14.12
N ALA A 282 -0.99 5.08 14.25
CA ALA A 282 -2.13 5.71 14.92
C ALA A 282 -1.81 6.01 16.39
N ALA A 283 -1.16 5.09 17.10
CA ALA A 283 -0.74 5.29 18.48
C ALA A 283 0.34 6.37 18.61
N ALA A 284 1.37 6.35 17.75
CA ALA A 284 2.43 7.34 17.74
C ALA A 284 1.90 8.75 17.42
N ALA A 285 0.99 8.86 16.44
CA ALA A 285 0.33 10.12 16.10
C ALA A 285 -0.52 10.64 17.24
N THR A 286 -1.22 9.78 17.95
CA THR A 286 -1.98 10.18 19.15
C THR A 286 -1.07 10.82 20.18
N CYS A 287 0.13 10.26 20.44
CA CYS A 287 1.12 10.87 21.34
C CYS A 287 1.56 12.24 20.83
N PHE A 288 1.87 12.35 19.55
CA PHE A 288 2.26 13.61 18.92
C PHE A 288 1.16 14.69 19.10
N PHE A 289 -0.10 14.34 18.86
CA PHE A 289 -1.22 15.26 18.99
C PHE A 289 -1.48 15.69 20.44
N HIS A 290 -1.25 14.82 21.40
CA HIS A 290 -1.34 15.18 22.83
C HIS A 290 -0.27 16.21 23.25
N GLN A 291 0.91 16.17 22.64
CA GLN A 291 2.02 17.05 22.96
C GLN A 291 1.98 18.38 22.17
N ASN A 292 1.61 18.32 20.90
CA ASN A 292 1.74 19.44 19.95
C ASN A 292 0.39 20.02 19.48
N GLY A 293 -0.75 19.46 19.94
CA GLY A 293 -2.08 19.83 19.44
C GLY A 293 -2.43 19.13 18.12
N MET A 294 -3.71 19.20 17.74
CA MET A 294 -4.26 18.50 16.57
C MET A 294 -4.32 19.37 15.30
N GLU A 295 -3.74 20.58 15.32
CA GLU A 295 -3.82 21.54 14.21
C GLU A 295 -3.00 21.11 13.00
N GLU A 296 -1.85 20.43 13.23
CA GLU A 296 -1.02 19.95 12.13
C GLU A 296 -1.77 18.92 11.30
N SER A 297 -1.90 19.21 10.01
CA SER A 297 -2.61 18.37 9.03
C SER A 297 -1.69 17.70 8.01
N ASN A 298 -0.40 18.02 8.02
CA ASN A 298 0.57 17.41 7.11
C ASN A 298 1.19 16.15 7.73
N ALA A 299 0.71 14.98 7.31
CA ALA A 299 1.20 13.71 7.82
C ALA A 299 2.71 13.52 7.64
N SER A 300 3.33 14.11 6.61
CA SER A 300 4.77 14.00 6.39
C SER A 300 5.56 14.72 7.49
N ILE A 301 5.08 15.88 7.95
CA ILE A 301 5.71 16.64 9.05
C ILE A 301 5.60 15.84 10.34
N ILE A 302 4.44 15.25 10.60
CA ILE A 302 4.21 14.41 11.79
C ILE A 302 5.14 13.19 11.79
N VAL A 303 5.29 12.51 10.65
CA VAL A 303 6.22 11.38 10.50
C VAL A 303 7.66 11.81 10.80
N ASP A 304 8.11 12.93 10.20
CA ASP A 304 9.47 13.44 10.38
C ASP A 304 9.71 13.79 11.85
N SER A 305 8.77 14.46 12.51
CA SER A 305 8.88 14.84 13.93
C SER A 305 8.95 13.62 14.83
N ILE A 306 8.02 12.66 14.69
CA ILE A 306 8.01 11.43 15.49
C ILE A 306 9.31 10.62 15.31
N THR A 307 9.74 10.45 14.06
CA THR A 307 10.91 9.62 13.78
C THR A 307 12.21 10.27 14.25
N LYS A 308 12.35 11.58 14.12
CA LYS A 308 13.52 12.31 14.65
C LYS A 308 13.55 12.31 16.17
N GLU A 309 12.44 12.55 16.82
CA GLU A 309 12.33 12.59 18.28
C GLU A 309 12.61 11.22 18.90
N TRP A 310 12.02 10.15 18.35
CA TRP A 310 12.07 8.81 18.96
C TRP A 310 13.23 7.94 18.49
N LEU A 311 13.63 8.07 17.23
CA LEU A 311 14.67 7.23 16.62
C LEU A 311 15.94 8.01 16.25
N GLY A 312 15.98 9.32 16.50
CA GLY A 312 17.10 10.19 16.20
C GLY A 312 17.45 10.25 14.70
N THR A 313 18.71 10.50 14.36
CA THR A 313 19.18 10.66 12.98
C THR A 313 18.91 9.42 12.11
N ILE A 314 19.06 8.22 12.68
CA ILE A 314 18.77 6.95 11.97
C ILE A 314 17.27 6.87 11.64
N GLY A 315 16.41 7.28 12.58
CA GLY A 315 14.96 7.35 12.37
C GLY A 315 14.58 8.29 11.25
N GLY A 316 15.17 9.48 11.20
CA GLY A 316 14.96 10.43 10.10
C GLY A 316 15.34 9.84 8.74
N LEU A 317 16.47 9.14 8.64
CA LEU A 317 16.87 8.46 7.40
C LEU A 317 15.89 7.35 7.01
N LEU A 318 15.45 6.53 7.97
CA LEU A 318 14.47 5.46 7.73
C LEU A 318 13.10 6.01 7.34
N ALA A 319 12.68 7.16 7.93
CA ALA A 319 11.45 7.85 7.54
C ALA A 319 11.51 8.31 6.09
N VAL A 320 12.60 8.96 5.68
CA VAL A 320 12.81 9.37 4.30
C VAL A 320 12.74 8.16 3.35
N LEU A 321 13.45 7.07 3.68
CA LEU A 321 13.41 5.84 2.88
C LEU A 321 11.99 5.23 2.83
N GLY A 322 11.30 5.12 3.96
CA GLY A 322 9.96 4.54 4.03
C GLY A 322 8.91 5.39 3.33
N VAL A 323 8.91 6.71 3.60
CA VAL A 323 7.91 7.65 3.10
C VAL A 323 8.12 8.04 1.63
N ILE A 324 9.34 7.92 1.11
CA ILE A 324 9.65 8.23 -0.29
C ILE A 324 9.71 6.95 -1.14
N ALA A 325 10.43 5.92 -0.68
CA ALA A 325 10.64 4.73 -1.48
C ALA A 325 9.38 3.85 -1.61
N ALA A 326 8.59 3.70 -0.53
CA ALA A 326 7.39 2.88 -0.58
C ALA A 326 6.34 3.37 -1.59
N PRO A 327 5.96 4.67 -1.64
CA PRO A 327 5.07 5.16 -2.69
C PRO A 327 5.64 5.03 -4.10
N ILE A 328 6.93 5.29 -4.30
CA ILE A 328 7.56 5.13 -5.62
C ILE A 328 7.43 3.68 -6.10
N THR A 329 7.69 2.71 -5.22
CA THR A 329 7.54 1.30 -5.59
C THR A 329 6.08 0.90 -5.81
N SER A 330 5.17 1.40 -4.99
CA SER A 330 3.72 1.16 -5.15
C SER A 330 3.17 1.80 -6.43
N GLY A 331 3.66 2.99 -6.81
CA GLY A 331 3.29 3.66 -8.06
C GLY A 331 3.76 2.88 -9.30
N ASP A 332 4.99 2.33 -9.30
CA ASP A 332 5.46 1.44 -10.35
C ASP A 332 4.52 0.22 -10.52
N THR A 333 4.16 -0.41 -9.41
CA THR A 333 3.27 -1.58 -9.47
C THR A 333 1.83 -1.23 -9.83
N ALA A 334 1.33 -0.06 -9.46
CA ALA A 334 0.03 0.44 -9.90
C ALA A 334 -0.02 0.62 -11.43
N LEU A 335 0.94 1.33 -11.99
CA LEU A 335 1.03 1.57 -13.43
C LEU A 335 1.32 0.28 -14.22
N ARG A 336 2.10 -0.65 -13.65
CA ARG A 336 2.31 -1.98 -14.20
C ARG A 336 1.00 -2.78 -14.24
N SER A 337 0.19 -2.71 -13.18
CA SER A 337 -1.12 -3.37 -13.12
C SER A 337 -2.08 -2.78 -14.15
N ALA A 338 -2.13 -1.44 -14.29
CA ALA A 338 -2.91 -0.79 -15.34
C ALA A 338 -2.50 -1.30 -16.74
N ARG A 339 -1.19 -1.36 -17.01
CA ARG A 339 -0.65 -1.92 -18.26
C ARG A 339 -1.12 -3.35 -18.51
N LEU A 340 -1.04 -4.22 -17.49
CA LEU A 340 -1.44 -5.62 -17.63
C LEU A 340 -2.93 -5.76 -17.91
N ILE A 341 -3.79 -5.00 -17.23
CA ILE A 341 -5.24 -5.01 -17.48
C ILE A 341 -5.57 -4.56 -18.91
N VAL A 342 -4.90 -3.52 -19.41
CA VAL A 342 -5.05 -3.06 -20.80
C VAL A 342 -4.52 -4.11 -21.78
N ALA A 343 -3.38 -4.75 -21.48
CA ALA A 343 -2.82 -5.81 -22.29
C ALA A 343 -3.75 -7.03 -22.39
N ASP A 344 -4.34 -7.43 -21.28
CA ASP A 344 -5.34 -8.52 -21.23
C ASP A 344 -6.57 -8.17 -22.05
N PHE A 345 -7.02 -6.90 -22.03
CA PHE A 345 -8.12 -6.42 -22.86
C PHE A 345 -7.81 -6.45 -24.35
N MET A 346 -6.59 -6.02 -24.72
CA MET A 346 -6.15 -5.95 -26.13
C MET A 346 -5.59 -7.28 -26.65
N HIS A 347 -5.51 -8.31 -25.82
CA HIS A 347 -4.88 -9.61 -26.11
C HIS A 347 -3.43 -9.47 -26.59
N LEU A 348 -2.65 -8.56 -26.01
CA LEU A 348 -1.27 -8.28 -26.38
C LEU A 348 -0.28 -9.03 -25.48
N GLU A 349 0.56 -9.84 -26.11
CA GLU A 349 1.66 -10.53 -25.42
C GLU A 349 2.67 -9.55 -24.81
N GLN A 350 3.01 -9.75 -23.54
CA GLN A 350 3.90 -8.86 -22.77
C GLN A 350 5.39 -9.21 -22.85
N LYS A 351 5.77 -10.26 -23.58
CA LYS A 351 7.19 -10.59 -23.85
C LYS A 351 7.89 -9.53 -24.71
N SER A 352 7.17 -8.93 -25.66
CA SER A 352 7.73 -7.91 -26.57
C SER A 352 7.83 -6.54 -25.87
N ILE A 353 9.04 -5.97 -25.84
CA ILE A 353 9.29 -4.62 -25.31
C ILE A 353 8.44 -3.56 -26.07
N ALA A 354 8.35 -3.67 -27.39
CA ALA A 354 7.58 -2.73 -28.20
C ALA A 354 6.09 -2.73 -27.82
N LYS A 355 5.49 -3.91 -27.61
CA LYS A 355 4.09 -4.04 -27.19
C LYS A 355 3.88 -3.50 -25.78
N ARG A 356 4.85 -3.68 -24.86
CA ARG A 356 4.80 -3.07 -23.53
C ARG A 356 4.81 -1.54 -23.60
N LEU A 357 5.73 -0.97 -24.38
CA LEU A 357 5.84 0.48 -24.55
C LEU A 357 4.60 1.09 -25.21
N LEU A 358 4.00 0.40 -26.18
CA LEU A 358 2.76 0.86 -26.83
C LEU A 358 1.64 1.12 -25.81
N ILE A 359 1.53 0.32 -24.76
CA ILE A 359 0.53 0.49 -23.71
C ILE A 359 1.02 1.46 -22.65
N CYS A 360 2.29 1.40 -22.24
CA CYS A 360 2.82 2.21 -21.15
C CYS A 360 2.88 3.70 -21.50
N ILE A 361 3.28 4.06 -22.72
CA ILE A 361 3.45 5.46 -23.11
C ILE A 361 2.15 6.28 -22.93
N PRO A 362 0.97 5.84 -23.42
CA PRO A 362 -0.27 6.55 -23.18
C PRO A 362 -0.65 6.65 -21.70
N ILE A 363 -0.48 5.55 -20.94
CA ILE A 363 -0.78 5.53 -19.49
C ILE A 363 0.12 6.55 -18.78
N PHE A 364 1.41 6.54 -19.04
CA PHE A 364 2.37 7.47 -18.43
C PHE A 364 2.12 8.91 -18.83
N ALA A 365 1.79 9.18 -20.11
CA ALA A 365 1.46 10.52 -20.56
C ALA A 365 0.25 11.11 -19.82
N VAL A 366 -0.80 10.31 -19.63
CA VAL A 366 -1.99 10.72 -18.86
C VAL A 366 -1.61 10.93 -17.39
N THR A 367 -0.82 10.02 -16.79
CA THR A 367 -0.39 10.13 -15.39
C THR A 367 0.47 11.38 -15.17
N ILE A 368 1.42 11.67 -16.06
CA ILE A 368 2.24 12.91 -16.02
C ILE A 368 1.35 14.14 -16.13
N GLY A 369 0.41 14.15 -17.06
CA GLY A 369 -0.55 15.25 -17.20
C GLY A 369 -1.32 15.53 -15.92
N ILE A 370 -1.80 14.47 -15.24
CA ILE A 370 -2.48 14.60 -13.94
C ILE A 370 -1.52 15.12 -12.86
N CYS A 371 -0.29 14.61 -12.79
CA CYS A 371 0.72 15.09 -11.83
C CYS A 371 0.99 16.58 -12.01
N LEU A 372 1.20 17.04 -13.24
CA LEU A 372 1.49 18.44 -13.51
C LEU A 372 0.29 19.35 -13.21
N LEU A 373 -0.94 18.90 -13.49
CA LEU A 373 -2.15 19.64 -13.11
C LEU A 373 -2.32 19.73 -11.59
N TYR A 374 -2.02 18.65 -10.88
CA TYR A 374 -2.14 18.61 -9.42
C TYR A 374 -1.06 19.42 -8.69
N THR A 375 0.14 19.52 -9.28
CA THR A 375 1.28 20.25 -8.70
C THR A 375 1.40 21.69 -9.18
N SER A 376 0.60 22.10 -10.18
CA SER A 376 0.53 23.50 -10.60
C SER A 376 -0.07 24.35 -9.47
N PRO A 377 0.53 25.52 -9.14
CA PRO A 377 -0.03 26.41 -8.14
C PRO A 377 -1.46 26.78 -8.53
N SER A 378 -2.37 26.67 -7.56
CA SER A 378 -3.74 27.11 -7.76
C SER A 378 -3.75 28.62 -8.05
N PRO A 379 -4.69 29.14 -8.88
CA PRO A 379 -4.86 30.58 -9.02
C PRO A 379 -5.02 31.32 -7.69
N ARG A 380 -5.50 30.63 -6.64
CA ARG A 380 -5.61 31.18 -5.27
C ARG A 380 -4.26 31.32 -4.57
N ASP A 381 -3.32 30.40 -4.84
CA ASP A 381 -1.98 30.44 -4.23
C ASP A 381 -1.12 31.55 -4.85
N VAL A 382 -1.49 32.02 -6.05
CA VAL A 382 -0.81 33.14 -6.75
C VAL A 382 -1.36 34.50 -6.32
N GLU A 383 -2.60 34.57 -5.79
CA GLU A 383 -3.20 35.82 -5.28
C GLU A 383 -2.77 36.10 -3.83
N GLU A 384 -2.25 35.14 -3.08
CA GLU A 384 -1.78 35.32 -1.70
C GLU A 384 -0.24 35.50 -1.58
N SER A 385 0.51 35.48 -2.67
CA SER A 385 1.96 35.74 -2.73
C SER A 385 2.25 37.16 -3.26
#